data_a0031f6cf563dc3da98f7a88a01779f3
#
_entry.id   a0031f6cf563dc3da98f7a88a01779f3
#
_cell.length_a   1.000
_cell.length_b   1.000
_cell.length_c   1.000
_cell.angle_alpha   90.00
_cell.angle_beta   90.00
_cell.angle_gamma   90.00
#
_symmetry.space_group_name_H-M   'P 1'
#
loop_
_entity.id
_entity.type
_entity.pdbx_description
1 polymer ?
#
loop_
_entity_poly.entity_id
_entity_poly.type
_entity_poly.pdbx_seq_one_letter_code
_entity_poly.pdbx_strand_id
1 'polypeptide(L)'
;MEKQHVFIVGSKGIPAEYGGFETFVDKLVQYQSTDEIQYHVARLSDRNDEFMYKGARVFNVKVPDVGPGKAVLYDLIALNACLEYCKKMDFKRAPIFYILACRIRPFIASIHKAVEELGGVLYLNPDGHEWRRSKWSWAVQKYWKTSERAMIKDCDLIICDSKNIEKYVREEYARYDPNTIYISYGADLEPSVLADDDEKFTGWLDEKGLRADEYYLVVGRFVPENNVETIIREFMSSSTTKDLAIITTENQSLYNTLERKLHFSEDPRIKFVGTVYDQELLKKIREHAYAYLHGHQVDRKSVV
;
A
#
# COMPACT_ATOMS: atom_id res chain seq x y z
N MET A 1 2.86 21.25 -25.81
CA MET A 1 3.01 21.90 -24.47
C MET A 1 4.06 21.16 -23.71
N GLU A 2 4.84 21.81 -22.83
CA GLU A 2 5.81 21.14 -21.99
C GLU A 2 5.10 20.32 -20.90
N LYS A 3 5.59 19.10 -20.65
CA LYS A 3 4.98 18.19 -19.68
C LYS A 3 5.18 18.66 -18.23
N GLN A 4 4.23 18.37 -17.37
CA GLN A 4 4.40 18.45 -15.92
C GLN A 4 5.20 17.25 -15.45
N HIS A 5 6.34 17.47 -14.82
CA HIS A 5 7.17 16.40 -14.28
C HIS A 5 6.80 16.10 -12.82
N VAL A 6 6.47 14.82 -12.53
CA VAL A 6 6.10 14.34 -11.21
C VAL A 6 7.04 13.21 -10.79
N PHE A 7 7.79 13.42 -9.73
CA PHE A 7 8.75 12.49 -9.15
C PHE A 7 8.10 11.75 -7.98
N ILE A 8 7.97 10.43 -8.07
CA ILE A 8 7.31 9.59 -7.05
C ILE A 8 8.37 8.77 -6.30
N VAL A 9 8.43 8.96 -4.98
CA VAL A 9 9.37 8.29 -4.07
C VAL A 9 8.61 7.73 -2.88
N GLY A 10 9.09 6.64 -2.29
CA GLY A 10 8.52 6.04 -1.07
C GLY A 10 7.74 4.75 -1.29
N SER A 11 7.59 4.29 -2.54
CA SER A 11 7.21 2.91 -2.85
C SER A 11 8.44 2.09 -3.22
N LYS A 12 8.32 0.76 -3.26
CA LYS A 12 9.37 -0.10 -3.81
C LYS A 12 9.50 0.00 -5.33
N GLY A 13 8.59 0.75 -5.97
CA GLY A 13 8.57 1.03 -7.40
C GLY A 13 7.62 0.16 -8.21
N ILE A 14 7.69 0.34 -9.53
CA ILE A 14 6.87 -0.34 -10.53
C ILE A 14 7.78 -1.09 -11.53
N PRO A 15 7.32 -2.17 -12.21
CA PRO A 15 6.01 -2.85 -12.05
C PRO A 15 5.74 -3.30 -10.62
N ALA A 16 4.47 -3.25 -10.18
CA ALA A 16 4.09 -3.64 -8.84
C ALA A 16 4.17 -5.16 -8.67
N GLU A 17 5.00 -5.62 -7.74
CA GLU A 17 5.05 -7.03 -7.34
C GLU A 17 4.13 -7.26 -6.12
N TYR A 18 4.24 -6.39 -5.10
CA TYR A 18 3.46 -6.48 -3.88
C TYR A 18 3.50 -5.17 -3.09
N GLY A 19 2.33 -4.73 -2.59
CA GLY A 19 2.22 -3.58 -1.71
C GLY A 19 1.19 -2.55 -2.19
N GLY A 20 0.63 -1.81 -1.24
CA GLY A 20 -0.43 -0.84 -1.52
C GLY A 20 0.04 0.37 -2.33
N PHE A 21 1.23 0.90 -2.01
CA PHE A 21 1.80 2.03 -2.75
C PHE A 21 2.29 1.60 -4.14
N GLU A 22 2.88 0.42 -4.25
CA GLU A 22 3.33 -0.14 -5.52
C GLU A 22 2.13 -0.30 -6.47
N THR A 23 1.05 -0.92 -5.99
CA THR A 23 -0.20 -1.07 -6.77
C THR A 23 -0.80 0.28 -7.12
N PHE A 24 -0.82 1.24 -6.19
CA PHE A 24 -1.31 2.59 -6.46
C PHE A 24 -0.51 3.28 -7.58
N VAL A 25 0.82 3.27 -7.51
CA VAL A 25 1.68 3.92 -8.51
C VAL A 25 1.57 3.23 -9.87
N ASP A 26 1.52 1.89 -9.89
CA ASP A 26 1.35 1.12 -11.13
C ASP A 26 0.02 1.47 -11.82
N LYS A 27 -1.07 1.52 -11.05
CA LYS A 27 -2.39 1.93 -11.57
C LYS A 27 -2.42 3.40 -11.97
N LEU A 28 -1.77 4.29 -11.23
CA LEU A 28 -1.67 5.71 -11.57
C LEU A 28 -1.04 5.92 -12.95
N VAL A 29 0.06 5.23 -13.25
CA VAL A 29 0.72 5.34 -14.57
C VAL A 29 -0.05 4.59 -15.65
N GLN A 30 -0.71 3.49 -15.33
CA GLN A 30 -1.53 2.70 -16.26
C GLN A 30 -2.75 3.48 -16.76
N TYR A 31 -3.42 4.19 -15.86
CA TYR A 31 -4.66 4.92 -16.15
C TYR A 31 -4.42 6.41 -16.43
N GLN A 32 -3.19 6.81 -16.71
CA GLN A 32 -2.89 8.15 -17.13
C GLN A 32 -3.67 8.49 -18.42
N SER A 33 -4.54 9.48 -18.34
CA SER A 33 -5.43 9.89 -19.44
C SER A 33 -4.91 11.07 -20.26
N THR A 34 -3.73 11.60 -19.94
CA THR A 34 -3.15 12.78 -20.61
C THR A 34 -1.65 12.60 -20.85
N ASP A 35 -1.17 13.09 -21.97
CA ASP A 35 0.27 13.16 -22.29
C ASP A 35 0.97 14.37 -21.65
N GLU A 36 0.23 15.20 -20.90
CA GLU A 36 0.76 16.41 -20.27
C GLU A 36 1.60 16.15 -19.01
N ILE A 37 1.56 14.93 -18.48
CA ILE A 37 2.31 14.54 -17.28
C ILE A 37 3.40 13.54 -17.67
N GLN A 38 4.59 13.72 -17.10
CA GLN A 38 5.67 12.74 -17.14
C GLN A 38 5.97 12.27 -15.73
N TYR A 39 5.65 11.01 -15.44
CA TYR A 39 6.02 10.39 -14.17
C TYR A 39 7.46 9.88 -14.17
N HIS A 40 8.16 10.10 -13.06
CA HIS A 40 9.47 9.56 -12.75
C HIS A 40 9.35 8.77 -11.45
N VAL A 41 9.49 7.46 -11.50
CA VAL A 41 9.21 6.59 -10.35
C VAL A 41 10.51 5.95 -9.86
N ALA A 42 10.83 6.17 -8.59
CA ALA A 42 11.94 5.48 -7.94
C ALA A 42 11.59 4.01 -7.69
N ARG A 43 12.52 3.11 -7.99
CA ARG A 43 12.38 1.67 -7.72
C ARG A 43 13.54 1.15 -6.91
N LEU A 44 13.25 0.48 -5.80
CA LEU A 44 14.26 -0.21 -5.00
C LEU A 44 14.79 -1.43 -5.78
N SER A 45 16.09 -1.46 -6.04
CA SER A 45 16.73 -2.50 -6.85
C SER A 45 18.17 -2.76 -6.37
N ASP A 46 18.79 -3.79 -6.90
CA ASP A 46 20.21 -4.07 -6.77
C ASP A 46 21.05 -3.37 -7.86
N ARG A 47 20.40 -2.64 -8.78
CA ARG A 47 21.00 -1.91 -9.90
C ARG A 47 20.74 -0.41 -9.78
N ASN A 48 21.44 0.39 -10.61
CA ASN A 48 21.26 1.84 -10.76
C ASN A 48 21.07 2.18 -12.26
N ASP A 49 20.19 1.47 -12.93
CA ASP A 49 19.78 1.74 -14.30
C ASP A 49 18.36 2.30 -14.35
N GLU A 50 17.89 2.63 -15.53
CA GLU A 50 16.55 3.16 -15.74
C GLU A 50 15.88 2.52 -16.97
N PHE A 51 14.54 2.52 -16.98
CA PHE A 51 13.75 2.01 -18.09
C PHE A 51 12.42 2.73 -18.17
N MET A 52 11.72 2.56 -19.31
CA MET A 52 10.36 3.07 -19.48
C MET A 52 9.32 1.98 -19.17
N TYR A 53 8.30 2.31 -18.42
CA TYR A 53 7.19 1.43 -18.09
C TYR A 53 5.86 2.19 -18.16
N LYS A 54 4.95 1.78 -19.06
CA LYS A 54 3.64 2.42 -19.28
C LYS A 54 3.73 3.96 -19.39
N GLY A 55 4.74 4.47 -20.10
CA GLY A 55 4.97 5.91 -20.27
C GLY A 55 5.68 6.61 -19.11
N ALA A 56 5.86 5.97 -17.96
CA ALA A 56 6.66 6.50 -16.87
C ALA A 56 8.14 6.13 -17.01
N ARG A 57 9.04 7.05 -16.63
CA ARG A 57 10.47 6.76 -16.43
C ARG A 57 10.65 6.12 -15.06
N VAL A 58 11.14 4.89 -15.01
CA VAL A 58 11.47 4.18 -13.78
C VAL A 58 12.98 4.18 -13.62
N PHE A 59 13.48 4.66 -12.48
CA PHE A 59 14.90 4.66 -12.18
C PHE A 59 15.17 3.80 -10.95
N ASN A 60 16.07 2.84 -11.13
CA ASN A 60 16.47 1.90 -10.10
C ASN A 60 17.41 2.58 -9.10
N VAL A 61 17.20 2.32 -7.82
CA VAL A 61 17.99 2.85 -6.71
C VAL A 61 18.53 1.69 -5.89
N LYS A 62 19.85 1.54 -5.93
CA LYS A 62 20.54 0.56 -5.10
C LYS A 62 20.81 1.11 -3.72
N VAL A 63 20.45 0.34 -2.70
CA VAL A 63 20.64 0.71 -1.30
C VAL A 63 21.35 -0.42 -0.57
N PRO A 64 22.40 -0.13 0.21
CA PRO A 64 23.03 -1.14 1.05
C PRO A 64 22.04 -1.69 2.08
N ASP A 65 22.25 -2.91 2.51
CA ASP A 65 21.41 -3.50 3.55
C ASP A 65 21.83 -3.00 4.93
N VAL A 66 21.10 -1.99 5.41
CA VAL A 66 21.31 -1.36 6.72
C VAL A 66 20.18 -1.74 7.72
N GLY A 67 19.55 -2.88 7.50
CA GLY A 67 18.48 -3.37 8.36
C GLY A 67 17.25 -2.43 8.38
N PRO A 68 16.67 -2.13 9.56
CA PRO A 68 15.42 -1.36 9.68
C PRO A 68 15.46 0.05 9.07
N GLY A 69 16.65 0.64 8.94
CA GLY A 69 16.85 1.96 8.32
C GLY A 69 16.81 1.98 6.80
N LYS A 70 16.78 0.81 6.14
CA LYS A 70 16.88 0.69 4.68
C LYS A 70 15.82 1.51 3.93
N ALA A 71 14.58 1.54 4.43
CA ALA A 71 13.51 2.29 3.78
C ALA A 71 13.73 3.82 3.85
N VAL A 72 14.24 4.33 4.96
CA VAL A 72 14.59 5.75 5.11
C VAL A 72 15.74 6.12 4.19
N LEU A 73 16.79 5.29 4.17
CA LEU A 73 17.96 5.51 3.31
C LEU A 73 17.59 5.46 1.83
N TYR A 74 16.72 4.53 1.45
CA TYR A 74 16.19 4.44 0.10
C TYR A 74 15.47 5.73 -0.33
N ASP A 75 14.53 6.22 0.49
CA ASP A 75 13.79 7.44 0.19
C ASP A 75 14.73 8.65 0.02
N LEU A 76 15.78 8.75 0.85
CA LEU A 76 16.75 9.82 0.78
C LEU A 76 17.62 9.76 -0.50
N ILE A 77 18.13 8.58 -0.84
CA ILE A 77 18.94 8.39 -2.06
C ILE A 77 18.07 8.67 -3.29
N ALA A 78 16.84 8.17 -3.31
CA ALA A 78 15.90 8.40 -4.40
C ALA A 78 15.56 9.89 -4.58
N LEU A 79 15.28 10.63 -3.49
CA LEU A 79 15.02 12.06 -3.53
C LEU A 79 16.22 12.85 -4.04
N ASN A 80 17.43 12.52 -3.54
CA ASN A 80 18.64 13.15 -4.04
C ASN A 80 18.85 12.89 -5.54
N ALA A 81 18.60 11.67 -6.01
CA ALA A 81 18.67 11.36 -7.45
C ALA A 81 17.64 12.19 -8.27
N CYS A 82 16.43 12.39 -7.74
CA CYS A 82 15.43 13.26 -8.36
C CYS A 82 15.90 14.73 -8.42
N LEU A 83 16.43 15.27 -7.32
CA LEU A 83 16.96 16.63 -7.25
C LEU A 83 18.12 16.84 -8.25
N GLU A 84 19.07 15.91 -8.30
CA GLU A 84 20.18 15.97 -9.26
C GLU A 84 19.71 15.82 -10.71
N TYR A 85 18.69 15.04 -10.98
CA TYR A 85 18.08 14.98 -12.30
C TYR A 85 17.45 16.32 -12.68
N CYS A 86 16.68 16.94 -11.78
CA CYS A 86 16.06 18.25 -12.02
C CYS A 86 17.11 19.35 -12.27
N LYS A 87 18.24 19.35 -11.56
CA LYS A 87 19.34 20.33 -11.79
C LYS A 87 19.95 20.22 -13.19
N LYS A 88 19.92 19.04 -13.79
CA LYS A 88 20.45 18.79 -15.14
C LYS A 88 19.46 19.11 -16.24
N MET A 89 18.17 19.13 -15.89
CA MET A 89 17.07 19.38 -16.83
C MET A 89 16.52 20.79 -16.58
N ASP A 90 16.38 21.57 -17.63
CA ASP A 90 15.78 22.91 -17.54
C ASP A 90 14.26 22.79 -17.71
N PHE A 91 13.56 22.50 -16.61
CA PHE A 91 12.09 22.38 -16.61
C PHE A 91 11.45 23.77 -16.54
N LYS A 92 10.58 24.11 -17.51
CA LYS A 92 9.83 25.37 -17.50
C LYS A 92 8.63 25.34 -16.55
N ARG A 93 8.13 24.13 -16.21
CA ARG A 93 7.08 23.93 -15.21
C ARG A 93 7.70 23.45 -13.90
N ALA A 94 7.22 24.00 -12.79
CA ALA A 94 7.63 23.60 -11.44
C ALA A 94 7.54 22.08 -11.26
N PRO A 95 8.64 21.35 -10.98
CA PRO A 95 8.59 19.91 -10.77
C PRO A 95 7.84 19.59 -9.47
N ILE A 96 7.07 18.52 -9.47
CA ILE A 96 6.35 18.02 -8.29
C ILE A 96 7.10 16.82 -7.72
N PHE A 97 7.44 16.87 -6.44
CA PHE A 97 8.01 15.73 -5.71
C PHE A 97 6.93 15.13 -4.83
N TYR A 98 6.48 13.94 -5.16
CA TYR A 98 5.41 13.25 -4.43
C TYR A 98 5.98 12.12 -3.59
N ILE A 99 6.00 12.33 -2.27
CA ILE A 99 6.54 11.38 -1.29
C ILE A 99 5.41 10.52 -0.73
N LEU A 100 5.62 9.22 -0.72
CA LEU A 100 4.71 8.22 -0.18
C LEU A 100 5.21 7.73 1.19
N ALA A 101 4.41 7.95 2.22
CA ALA A 101 4.69 7.71 3.65
C ALA A 101 5.67 8.69 4.33
N CYS A 102 5.52 8.79 5.64
CA CYS A 102 6.21 9.78 6.49
C CYS A 102 7.49 9.21 7.13
N ARG A 103 8.59 9.00 6.35
CA ARG A 103 9.78 8.29 6.85
C ARG A 103 10.99 9.18 7.12
N ILE A 104 11.11 10.36 6.52
CA ILE A 104 12.37 11.08 6.37
C ILE A 104 12.50 12.31 7.28
N ARG A 105 11.87 12.29 8.45
CA ARG A 105 11.82 13.42 9.40
C ARG A 105 13.09 14.23 9.56
N PRO A 106 14.29 13.65 9.81
CA PRO A 106 15.48 14.45 10.08
C PRO A 106 15.91 15.33 8.89
N PHE A 107 15.47 14.99 7.69
CA PHE A 107 15.94 15.58 6.44
C PHE A 107 14.88 16.39 5.69
N ILE A 108 13.61 16.33 6.13
CA ILE A 108 12.50 16.92 5.35
C ILE A 108 12.68 18.42 5.09
N ALA A 109 13.10 19.18 6.08
CA ALA A 109 13.29 20.62 5.92
C ALA A 109 14.40 20.96 4.92
N SER A 110 15.50 20.20 4.90
CA SER A 110 16.57 20.38 3.92
C SER A 110 16.16 19.96 2.50
N ILE A 111 15.35 18.91 2.39
CA ILE A 111 14.80 18.47 1.10
C ILE A 111 13.80 19.49 0.59
N HIS A 112 12.87 19.97 1.42
CA HIS A 112 11.92 21.01 1.03
C HIS A 112 12.64 22.24 0.50
N LYS A 113 13.64 22.74 1.22
CA LYS A 113 14.46 23.86 0.76
C LYS A 113 15.12 23.58 -0.61
N ALA A 114 15.68 22.38 -0.81
CA ALA A 114 16.29 22.03 -2.09
C ALA A 114 15.28 21.94 -3.23
N VAL A 115 14.03 21.52 -2.94
CA VAL A 115 12.91 21.51 -3.90
C VAL A 115 12.50 22.95 -4.24
N GLU A 116 12.36 23.82 -3.24
CA GLU A 116 12.06 25.26 -3.44
C GLU A 116 13.12 25.98 -4.29
N GLU A 117 14.42 25.68 -4.06
CA GLU A 117 15.53 26.22 -4.85
C GLU A 117 15.45 25.83 -6.35
N LEU A 118 14.77 24.74 -6.66
CA LEU A 118 14.46 24.31 -8.05
C LEU A 118 13.14 24.88 -8.58
N GLY A 119 12.46 25.72 -7.80
CA GLY A 119 11.10 26.21 -8.13
C GLY A 119 10.05 25.11 -8.07
N GLY A 120 10.34 23.97 -7.45
CA GLY A 120 9.45 22.82 -7.33
C GLY A 120 8.50 22.89 -6.13
N VAL A 121 7.65 21.90 -5.99
CA VAL A 121 6.72 21.71 -4.86
C VAL A 121 6.78 20.29 -4.32
N LEU A 122 6.55 20.16 -3.01
CA LEU A 122 6.65 18.91 -2.28
C LEU A 122 5.28 18.42 -1.81
N TYR A 123 4.80 17.32 -2.38
CA TYR A 123 3.54 16.68 -2.02
C TYR A 123 3.79 15.45 -1.17
N LEU A 124 2.90 15.19 -0.23
CA LEU A 124 2.98 14.06 0.70
C LEU A 124 1.69 13.24 0.68
N ASN A 125 1.81 11.92 0.53
CA ASN A 125 0.78 11.00 0.98
C ASN A 125 1.18 10.47 2.36
N PRO A 126 0.44 10.79 3.43
CA PRO A 126 0.85 10.46 4.80
C PRO A 126 0.72 8.97 5.14
N ASP A 127 0.14 8.16 4.23
CA ASP A 127 -0.28 6.78 4.53
C ASP A 127 -1.41 6.75 5.58
N GLY A 128 -1.56 5.63 6.28
CA GLY A 128 -2.41 5.52 7.47
C GLY A 128 -1.62 5.83 8.75
N HIS A 129 -2.13 5.36 9.88
CA HIS A 129 -1.49 5.52 11.18
C HIS A 129 -0.35 4.50 11.39
N GLU A 130 0.75 4.56 10.62
CA GLU A 130 1.84 3.59 10.72
C GLU A 130 2.41 3.50 12.14
N TRP A 131 2.40 4.61 12.89
CA TRP A 131 2.84 4.66 14.28
C TRP A 131 1.94 3.89 15.26
N ARG A 132 0.71 3.53 14.89
CA ARG A 132 -0.20 2.71 15.72
C ARG A 132 0.02 1.20 15.56
N ARG A 133 0.83 0.77 14.59
CA ARG A 133 0.99 -0.64 14.32
C ARG A 133 1.75 -1.36 15.43
N SER A 134 1.17 -2.44 15.93
CA SER A 134 1.69 -3.26 17.03
C SER A 134 3.03 -3.94 16.72
N LYS A 135 3.36 -4.12 15.45
CA LYS A 135 4.66 -4.68 15.02
C LYS A 135 5.86 -3.80 15.40
N TRP A 136 5.65 -2.52 15.72
CA TRP A 136 6.71 -1.58 16.04
C TRP A 136 6.93 -1.46 17.54
N SER A 137 8.19 -1.41 17.97
CA SER A 137 8.53 -1.04 19.34
C SER A 137 8.10 0.40 19.64
N TRP A 138 7.91 0.73 20.91
CA TRP A 138 7.54 2.09 21.34
C TRP A 138 8.46 3.19 20.76
N ALA A 139 9.77 2.94 20.74
CA ALA A 139 10.73 3.91 20.20
C ALA A 139 10.52 4.16 18.70
N VAL A 140 10.22 3.10 17.94
CA VAL A 140 9.92 3.18 16.51
C VAL A 140 8.58 3.88 16.28
N GLN A 141 7.53 3.57 17.08
CA GLN A 141 6.24 4.25 17.02
C GLN A 141 6.39 5.76 17.26
N LYS A 142 7.21 6.16 18.26
CA LYS A 142 7.53 7.56 18.55
C LYS A 142 8.27 8.23 17.39
N TYR A 143 9.21 7.53 16.76
CA TYR A 143 9.88 8.02 15.56
C TYR A 143 8.86 8.29 14.44
N TRP A 144 7.99 7.34 14.12
CA TRP A 144 6.97 7.48 13.10
C TRP A 144 6.04 8.67 13.37
N LYS A 145 5.51 8.81 14.59
CA LYS A 145 4.63 9.93 14.97
C LYS A 145 5.33 11.28 14.84
N THR A 146 6.60 11.37 15.23
CA THR A 146 7.36 12.61 15.10
C THR A 146 7.76 12.90 13.66
N SER A 147 7.97 11.87 12.84
CA SER A 147 8.24 11.99 11.41
C SER A 147 7.00 12.47 10.65
N GLU A 148 5.84 11.87 10.90
CA GLU A 148 4.55 12.32 10.36
C GLU A 148 4.33 13.81 10.64
N ARG A 149 4.50 14.23 11.89
CA ARG A 149 4.35 15.65 12.27
C ARG A 149 5.28 16.58 11.51
N ALA A 150 6.54 16.21 11.37
CA ALA A 150 7.51 17.07 10.68
C ALA A 150 7.22 17.15 9.18
N MET A 151 6.90 16.02 8.56
CA MET A 151 6.62 15.98 7.13
C MET A 151 5.31 16.71 6.77
N ILE A 152 4.27 16.58 7.61
CA ILE A 152 3.02 17.33 7.41
C ILE A 152 3.25 18.83 7.54
N LYS A 153 4.12 19.25 8.46
CA LYS A 153 4.46 20.67 8.64
C LYS A 153 5.19 21.27 7.44
N ASP A 154 6.11 20.50 6.84
CA ASP A 154 7.09 21.03 5.89
C ASP A 154 6.74 20.69 4.41
N CYS A 155 5.62 19.99 4.13
CA CYS A 155 5.17 19.72 2.77
C CYS A 155 4.10 20.74 2.31
N ASP A 156 4.10 21.07 1.01
CA ASP A 156 3.20 22.08 0.42
C ASP A 156 1.75 21.59 0.27
N LEU A 157 1.56 20.28 0.04
CA LEU A 157 0.25 19.66 -0.10
C LEU A 157 0.25 18.25 0.46
N ILE A 158 -0.74 17.95 1.28
CA ILE A 158 -0.98 16.61 1.83
C ILE A 158 -2.14 15.96 1.07
N ILE A 159 -1.83 14.92 0.30
CA ILE A 159 -2.83 14.15 -0.47
C ILE A 159 -3.25 12.94 0.37
N CYS A 160 -4.43 13.03 0.95
CA CYS A 160 -5.00 11.98 1.79
C CYS A 160 -5.84 11.01 0.95
N ASP A 161 -5.64 9.72 1.12
CA ASP A 161 -6.38 8.67 0.39
C ASP A 161 -7.74 8.31 1.02
N SER A 162 -8.05 8.90 2.18
CA SER A 162 -9.33 8.71 2.87
C SER A 162 -9.76 10.02 3.55
N LYS A 163 -11.08 10.26 3.58
CA LYS A 163 -11.67 11.43 4.25
C LYS A 163 -11.32 11.48 5.74
N ASN A 164 -11.12 10.35 6.36
CA ASN A 164 -10.77 10.30 7.78
C ASN A 164 -9.29 10.55 8.03
N ILE A 165 -8.41 10.16 7.13
CA ILE A 165 -7.01 10.58 7.18
C ILE A 165 -6.93 12.09 6.97
N GLU A 166 -7.70 12.66 6.04
CA GLU A 166 -7.76 14.11 5.86
C GLU A 166 -8.26 14.83 7.13
N LYS A 167 -9.38 14.35 7.70
CA LYS A 167 -9.92 14.87 8.96
C LYS A 167 -8.90 14.79 10.08
N TYR A 168 -8.26 13.62 10.25
CA TYR A 168 -7.20 13.42 11.23
C TYR A 168 -6.03 14.39 11.04
N VAL A 169 -5.55 14.58 9.81
CA VAL A 169 -4.45 15.51 9.52
C VAL A 169 -4.85 16.94 9.89
N ARG A 170 -6.04 17.38 9.51
CA ARG A 170 -6.56 18.72 9.83
C ARG A 170 -6.74 18.96 11.32
N GLU A 171 -7.23 17.97 12.07
CA GLU A 171 -7.49 18.10 13.51
C GLU A 171 -6.18 17.98 14.33
N GLU A 172 -5.41 16.93 14.11
CA GLU A 172 -4.19 16.63 14.88
C GLU A 172 -3.08 17.66 14.65
N TYR A 173 -3.01 18.20 13.42
CA TYR A 173 -1.96 19.14 13.00
C TYR A 173 -2.48 20.54 12.71
N ALA A 174 -3.67 20.90 13.24
CA ALA A 174 -4.34 22.20 13.05
C ALA A 174 -3.41 23.41 13.27
N ARG A 175 -2.49 23.33 14.23
CA ARG A 175 -1.50 24.40 14.52
C ARG A 175 -0.56 24.73 13.37
N TYR A 176 -0.41 23.85 12.38
CA TYR A 176 0.43 24.07 11.20
C TYR A 176 -0.37 24.48 9.97
N ASP A 177 -1.69 24.51 10.09
CA ASP A 177 -2.63 24.82 8.98
C ASP A 177 -2.28 24.04 7.68
N PRO A 178 -2.23 22.70 7.72
CA PRO A 178 -1.77 21.93 6.58
C PRO A 178 -2.72 22.06 5.39
N ASN A 179 -2.19 22.35 4.21
CA ASN A 179 -2.95 22.29 2.98
C ASN A 179 -3.23 20.83 2.63
N THR A 180 -4.50 20.44 2.60
CA THR A 180 -4.90 19.04 2.40
C THR A 180 -5.91 18.88 1.27
N ILE A 181 -5.83 17.76 0.59
CA ILE A 181 -6.83 17.32 -0.38
C ILE A 181 -7.11 15.83 -0.21
N TYR A 182 -8.36 15.44 -0.35
CA TYR A 182 -8.78 14.05 -0.40
C TYR A 182 -8.83 13.54 -1.85
N ILE A 183 -8.05 12.51 -2.15
CA ILE A 183 -8.10 11.78 -3.41
C ILE A 183 -8.06 10.28 -3.08
N SER A 184 -9.20 9.60 -3.22
CA SER A 184 -9.27 8.16 -2.96
C SER A 184 -8.52 7.36 -4.03
N TYR A 185 -7.99 6.21 -3.61
CA TYR A 185 -7.57 5.22 -4.60
C TYR A 185 -8.78 4.70 -5.37
N GLY A 186 -8.57 4.42 -6.65
CA GLY A 186 -9.53 3.71 -7.47
C GLY A 186 -9.59 2.22 -7.12
N ALA A 187 -10.58 1.54 -7.68
CA ALA A 187 -10.69 0.09 -7.68
C ALA A 187 -11.05 -0.38 -9.09
N ASP A 188 -10.53 -1.54 -9.49
CA ASP A 188 -10.99 -2.22 -10.69
C ASP A 188 -12.37 -2.81 -10.39
N LEU A 189 -13.39 -2.34 -11.10
CA LEU A 189 -14.78 -2.80 -10.93
C LEU A 189 -15.18 -3.81 -12.00
N GLU A 190 -14.31 -4.03 -12.99
CA GLU A 190 -14.56 -4.99 -14.05
C GLU A 190 -14.59 -6.41 -13.47
N PRO A 191 -15.59 -7.21 -13.82
CA PRO A 191 -15.65 -8.63 -13.46
C PRO A 191 -14.40 -9.37 -13.93
N SER A 192 -14.18 -10.56 -13.37
CA SER A 192 -13.16 -11.46 -13.87
C SER A 192 -13.45 -11.85 -15.33
N VAL A 193 -12.40 -11.93 -16.13
CA VAL A 193 -12.52 -12.44 -17.51
C VAL A 193 -12.67 -13.98 -17.55
N LEU A 194 -12.45 -14.67 -16.42
CA LEU A 194 -12.65 -16.11 -16.32
C LEU A 194 -14.16 -16.43 -16.30
N ALA A 195 -14.57 -17.44 -17.07
CA ALA A 195 -15.91 -17.98 -17.00
C ALA A 195 -16.16 -18.73 -15.67
N ASP A 196 -17.42 -18.97 -15.31
CA ASP A 196 -17.75 -19.69 -14.06
C ASP A 196 -17.30 -21.15 -14.09
N ASP A 197 -17.20 -21.74 -15.27
CA ASP A 197 -16.73 -23.09 -15.53
C ASP A 197 -15.24 -23.16 -15.96
N ASP A 198 -14.50 -22.03 -15.87
CA ASP A 198 -13.08 -22.01 -16.20
C ASP A 198 -12.28 -22.97 -15.28
N GLU A 199 -11.41 -23.80 -15.90
CA GLU A 199 -10.64 -24.83 -15.21
C GLU A 199 -9.72 -24.27 -14.09
N LYS A 200 -9.25 -23.03 -14.20
CA LYS A 200 -8.48 -22.39 -13.15
C LYS A 200 -9.32 -22.17 -11.90
N PHE A 201 -10.56 -21.74 -12.07
CA PHE A 201 -11.44 -21.46 -10.94
C PHE A 201 -12.01 -22.74 -10.35
N THR A 202 -12.59 -23.61 -11.18
CA THR A 202 -13.17 -24.87 -10.72
C THR A 202 -12.13 -25.80 -10.12
N GLY A 203 -10.95 -25.90 -10.75
CA GLY A 203 -9.81 -26.66 -10.20
C GLY A 203 -9.30 -26.10 -8.87
N TRP A 204 -9.28 -24.75 -8.70
CA TRP A 204 -8.94 -24.15 -7.41
C TRP A 204 -9.97 -24.48 -6.33
N LEU A 205 -11.26 -24.42 -6.65
CA LEU A 205 -12.33 -24.80 -5.72
C LEU A 205 -12.18 -26.26 -5.28
N ASP A 206 -11.97 -27.17 -6.23
CA ASP A 206 -11.82 -28.61 -5.97
C ASP A 206 -10.58 -28.88 -5.11
N GLU A 207 -9.42 -28.27 -5.46
CA GLU A 207 -8.18 -28.42 -4.69
C GLU A 207 -8.35 -27.95 -3.24
N LYS A 208 -9.11 -26.86 -3.01
CA LYS A 208 -9.33 -26.29 -1.68
C LYS A 208 -10.57 -26.85 -0.99
N GLY A 209 -11.29 -27.76 -1.63
CA GLY A 209 -12.50 -28.36 -1.10
C GLY A 209 -13.63 -27.36 -0.85
N LEU A 210 -13.72 -26.32 -1.69
CA LEU A 210 -14.70 -25.25 -1.61
C LEU A 210 -15.79 -25.44 -2.69
N ARG A 211 -16.93 -24.78 -2.50
CA ARG A 211 -17.99 -24.69 -3.49
C ARG A 211 -18.34 -23.23 -3.75
N ALA A 212 -18.55 -22.87 -5.00
CA ALA A 212 -18.97 -21.53 -5.40
C ALA A 212 -20.20 -21.08 -4.59
N ASP A 213 -20.25 -19.84 -4.18
CA ASP A 213 -21.30 -19.18 -3.39
C ASP A 213 -21.56 -19.77 -1.99
N GLU A 214 -20.73 -20.75 -1.57
CA GLU A 214 -20.86 -21.47 -0.30
C GLU A 214 -19.70 -21.22 0.66
N TYR A 215 -18.96 -20.11 0.52
CA TYR A 215 -17.88 -19.74 1.45
C TYR A 215 -17.86 -18.26 1.78
N TYR A 216 -17.51 -17.95 3.03
CA TYR A 216 -17.05 -16.63 3.45
C TYR A 216 -15.59 -16.48 3.06
N LEU A 217 -15.18 -15.27 2.70
CA LEU A 217 -13.83 -15.01 2.22
C LEU A 217 -13.09 -13.96 3.08
N VAL A 218 -11.86 -14.28 3.45
CA VAL A 218 -10.88 -13.34 4.01
C VAL A 218 -9.71 -13.26 3.06
N VAL A 219 -9.30 -12.04 2.66
CA VAL A 219 -8.10 -11.82 1.85
C VAL A 219 -7.23 -10.77 2.52
N GLY A 220 -6.01 -11.12 2.89
CA GLY A 220 -5.11 -10.17 3.52
C GLY A 220 -3.86 -10.81 4.11
N ARG A 221 -2.98 -9.98 4.68
CA ARG A 221 -1.82 -10.47 5.40
C ARG A 221 -2.23 -11.15 6.70
N PHE A 222 -1.54 -12.23 7.05
CA PHE A 222 -1.78 -12.91 8.32
C PHE A 222 -1.01 -12.20 9.44
N VAL A 223 -1.61 -11.13 9.95
CA VAL A 223 -1.05 -10.27 11.01
C VAL A 223 -2.14 -9.96 12.06
N PRO A 224 -1.77 -9.73 13.32
CA PRO A 224 -2.73 -9.47 14.39
C PRO A 224 -3.71 -8.33 14.08
N GLU A 225 -3.23 -7.27 13.45
CA GLU A 225 -4.02 -6.07 13.11
C GLU A 225 -5.19 -6.36 12.15
N ASN A 226 -5.16 -7.49 11.45
CA ASN A 226 -6.24 -7.92 10.57
C ASN A 226 -7.33 -8.72 11.30
N ASN A 227 -7.23 -8.87 12.63
CA ASN A 227 -8.23 -9.50 13.51
C ASN A 227 -8.69 -10.91 13.07
N VAL A 228 -7.80 -11.67 12.43
CA VAL A 228 -8.13 -13.03 11.97
C VAL A 228 -8.54 -13.92 13.15
N GLU A 229 -7.95 -13.70 14.34
CA GLU A 229 -8.38 -14.36 15.57
C GLU A 229 -9.87 -14.16 15.86
N THR A 230 -10.33 -12.92 15.82
CA THR A 230 -11.74 -12.60 16.06
C THR A 230 -12.64 -13.22 14.99
N ILE A 231 -12.22 -13.12 13.71
CA ILE A 231 -12.99 -13.72 12.60
C ILE A 231 -13.14 -15.22 12.80
N ILE A 232 -12.06 -15.94 13.09
CA ILE A 232 -12.09 -17.38 13.32
C ILE A 232 -12.98 -17.73 14.51
N ARG A 233 -12.80 -17.07 15.64
CA ARG A 233 -13.57 -17.35 16.88
C ARG A 233 -15.08 -17.14 16.65
N GLU A 234 -15.47 -16.01 16.07
CA GLU A 234 -16.88 -15.71 15.82
C GLU A 234 -17.46 -16.63 14.75
N PHE A 235 -16.66 -16.99 13.72
CA PHE A 235 -17.08 -17.95 12.71
C PHE A 235 -17.35 -19.36 13.32
N MET A 236 -16.46 -19.85 14.16
CA MET A 236 -16.66 -21.14 14.87
C MET A 236 -17.91 -21.15 15.71
N SER A 237 -18.27 -20.00 16.31
CA SER A 237 -19.48 -19.84 17.12
C SER A 237 -20.76 -19.73 16.29
N SER A 238 -20.66 -19.55 14.98
CA SER A 238 -21.80 -19.38 14.11
C SER A 238 -22.46 -20.72 13.73
N SER A 239 -23.75 -20.66 13.44
CA SER A 239 -24.52 -21.82 12.95
C SER A 239 -24.45 -22.01 11.43
N THR A 240 -23.60 -21.26 10.72
CA THR A 240 -23.46 -21.38 9.27
C THR A 240 -22.94 -22.76 8.86
N THR A 241 -23.43 -23.27 7.75
CA THR A 241 -22.92 -24.51 7.13
C THR A 241 -21.91 -24.24 6.03
N LYS A 242 -21.66 -22.95 5.71
CA LYS A 242 -20.70 -22.53 4.68
C LYS A 242 -19.28 -22.57 5.22
N ASP A 243 -18.32 -22.66 4.32
CA ASP A 243 -16.89 -22.64 4.65
C ASP A 243 -16.36 -21.21 4.93
N LEU A 244 -15.21 -21.11 5.59
CA LEU A 244 -14.41 -19.90 5.72
C LEU A 244 -13.10 -20.08 4.96
N ALA A 245 -12.98 -19.47 3.81
CA ALA A 245 -11.76 -19.46 3.01
C ALA A 245 -10.86 -18.27 3.41
N ILE A 246 -9.63 -18.56 3.86
CA ILE A 246 -8.65 -17.55 4.28
C ILE A 246 -7.49 -17.53 3.29
N ILE A 247 -7.48 -16.53 2.39
CA ILE A 247 -6.37 -16.25 1.47
C ILE A 247 -5.38 -15.34 2.19
N THR A 248 -4.22 -15.87 2.52
CA THR A 248 -3.21 -15.14 3.29
C THR A 248 -1.80 -15.64 3.02
N THR A 249 -0.81 -14.82 3.39
CA THR A 249 0.60 -15.22 3.41
C THR A 249 0.90 -16.08 4.63
N GLU A 250 1.88 -16.94 4.53
CA GLU A 250 2.31 -17.76 5.66
C GLU A 250 2.84 -16.91 6.83
N ASN A 251 2.40 -17.25 8.04
CA ASN A 251 2.92 -16.79 9.31
C ASN A 251 2.76 -17.91 10.35
N GLN A 252 3.68 -18.85 10.33
CA GLN A 252 3.60 -20.06 11.15
C GLN A 252 3.53 -19.74 12.65
N SER A 253 4.20 -18.70 13.11
CA SER A 253 4.17 -18.30 14.53
C SER A 253 2.77 -17.86 14.96
N LEU A 254 2.10 -17.04 14.16
CA LEU A 254 0.73 -16.60 14.44
C LEU A 254 -0.26 -17.77 14.28
N TYR A 255 -0.10 -18.60 13.26
CA TYR A 255 -0.91 -19.80 13.06
C TYR A 255 -0.88 -20.70 14.29
N ASN A 256 0.32 -21.09 14.75
CA ASN A 256 0.49 -21.94 15.91
C ASN A 256 -0.05 -21.31 17.22
N THR A 257 -0.01 -19.99 17.31
CA THR A 257 -0.55 -19.27 18.47
C THR A 257 -2.07 -19.31 18.47
N LEU A 258 -2.70 -19.07 17.32
CA LEU A 258 -4.15 -19.13 17.17
C LEU A 258 -4.68 -20.55 17.28
N GLU A 259 -3.97 -21.53 16.72
CA GLU A 259 -4.34 -22.95 16.84
C GLU A 259 -4.38 -23.40 18.29
N ARG A 260 -3.33 -23.11 19.07
CA ARG A 260 -3.30 -23.44 20.51
C ARG A 260 -4.41 -22.77 21.32
N LYS A 261 -4.91 -21.62 20.86
CA LYS A 261 -5.93 -20.85 21.57
C LYS A 261 -7.34 -21.23 21.18
N LEU A 262 -7.57 -21.52 19.92
CA LEU A 262 -8.91 -21.66 19.34
C LEU A 262 -9.22 -23.11 18.92
N HIS A 263 -8.21 -23.94 18.69
CA HIS A 263 -8.35 -25.30 18.14
C HIS A 263 -9.14 -25.31 16.83
N PHE A 264 -8.90 -24.32 15.97
CA PHE A 264 -9.69 -24.09 14.78
C PHE A 264 -9.52 -25.17 13.70
N SER A 265 -8.45 -25.96 13.75
CA SER A 265 -8.26 -27.12 12.86
C SER A 265 -9.28 -28.26 13.12
N GLU A 266 -9.96 -28.24 14.25
CA GLU A 266 -11.06 -29.18 14.56
C GLU A 266 -12.36 -28.80 13.85
N ASP A 267 -12.49 -27.58 13.33
CA ASP A 267 -13.63 -27.12 12.55
C ASP A 267 -13.34 -27.27 11.03
N PRO A 268 -13.91 -28.28 10.36
CA PRO A 268 -13.61 -28.58 8.95
C PRO A 268 -14.04 -27.47 7.98
N ARG A 269 -14.86 -26.51 8.44
CA ARG A 269 -15.29 -25.38 7.64
C ARG A 269 -14.20 -24.32 7.48
N ILE A 270 -13.15 -24.31 8.34
CA ILE A 270 -12.09 -23.31 8.29
C ILE A 270 -10.96 -23.79 7.39
N LYS A 271 -10.70 -23.04 6.31
CA LYS A 271 -9.76 -23.43 5.27
C LYS A 271 -8.74 -22.33 4.99
N PHE A 272 -7.49 -22.58 5.38
CA PHE A 272 -6.36 -21.75 4.95
C PHE A 272 -5.92 -22.19 3.56
N VAL A 273 -6.28 -21.40 2.56
CA VAL A 273 -6.14 -21.77 1.14
C VAL A 273 -4.88 -21.26 0.47
N GLY A 274 -3.97 -20.65 1.26
CA GLY A 274 -2.71 -20.11 0.76
C GLY A 274 -2.85 -18.73 0.13
N THR A 275 -1.95 -18.38 -0.80
CA THR A 275 -1.95 -17.09 -1.52
C THR A 275 -2.44 -17.28 -2.95
N VAL A 276 -3.12 -16.27 -3.48
CA VAL A 276 -3.55 -16.21 -4.88
C VAL A 276 -3.00 -14.91 -5.48
N TYR A 277 -2.05 -15.02 -6.39
CA TYR A 277 -1.41 -13.88 -7.06
C TYR A 277 -2.01 -13.59 -8.45
N ASP A 278 -2.66 -14.59 -9.08
CA ASP A 278 -3.40 -14.39 -10.32
C ASP A 278 -4.62 -13.49 -10.03
N GLN A 279 -4.60 -12.28 -10.58
CA GLN A 279 -5.61 -11.26 -10.28
C GLN A 279 -6.99 -11.66 -10.85
N GLU A 280 -7.04 -12.32 -12.00
CA GLU A 280 -8.32 -12.75 -12.59
C GLU A 280 -8.93 -13.89 -11.79
N LEU A 281 -8.11 -14.84 -11.34
CA LEU A 281 -8.56 -15.88 -10.42
C LEU A 281 -9.03 -15.28 -9.08
N LEU A 282 -8.29 -14.32 -8.52
CA LEU A 282 -8.68 -13.68 -7.27
C LEU A 282 -9.98 -12.87 -7.39
N LYS A 283 -10.23 -12.21 -8.52
CA LYS A 283 -11.50 -11.56 -8.82
C LYS A 283 -12.62 -12.61 -8.83
N LYS A 284 -12.44 -13.71 -9.57
CA LYS A 284 -13.42 -14.78 -9.67
C LYS A 284 -13.77 -15.41 -8.33
N ILE A 285 -12.76 -15.65 -7.48
CA ILE A 285 -12.93 -16.11 -6.11
C ILE A 285 -13.77 -15.13 -5.28
N ARG A 286 -13.54 -13.80 -5.45
CA ARG A 286 -14.32 -12.77 -4.75
C ARG A 286 -15.76 -12.68 -5.25
N GLU A 287 -15.98 -12.83 -6.54
CA GLU A 287 -17.31 -12.82 -7.17
C GLU A 287 -18.20 -13.94 -6.63
N HIS A 288 -17.59 -15.12 -6.43
CA HIS A 288 -18.29 -16.32 -5.92
C HIS A 288 -18.14 -16.54 -4.41
N ALA A 289 -17.72 -15.54 -3.67
CA ALA A 289 -17.78 -15.58 -2.21
C ALA A 289 -19.18 -15.20 -1.73
N TYR A 290 -19.76 -15.99 -0.82
CA TYR A 290 -21.03 -15.64 -0.18
C TYR A 290 -20.97 -14.28 0.51
N ALA A 291 -19.88 -14.01 1.22
CA ALA A 291 -19.59 -12.71 1.79
C ALA A 291 -18.10 -12.54 2.05
N TYR A 292 -17.63 -11.28 2.02
CA TYR A 292 -16.27 -10.90 2.38
C TYR A 292 -16.21 -10.44 3.83
N LEU A 293 -15.32 -11.05 4.64
CA LEU A 293 -15.12 -10.68 6.03
C LEU A 293 -13.87 -9.79 6.16
N HIS A 294 -14.06 -8.58 6.65
CA HIS A 294 -13.02 -7.58 6.79
C HIS A 294 -12.81 -7.19 8.26
N GLY A 295 -11.67 -7.57 8.83
CA GLY A 295 -11.37 -7.37 10.25
C GLY A 295 -10.28 -6.34 10.55
N HIS A 296 -9.80 -5.59 9.58
CA HIS A 296 -8.63 -4.73 9.74
C HIS A 296 -8.87 -3.57 10.71
N GLN A 297 -8.05 -3.47 11.77
CA GLN A 297 -8.09 -2.35 12.73
C GLN A 297 -7.36 -1.11 12.22
N VAL A 298 -6.31 -1.29 11.44
CA VAL A 298 -5.48 -0.23 10.88
C VAL A 298 -5.53 -0.35 9.38
N ASP A 299 -6.64 0.07 8.81
CA ASP A 299 -6.81 0.16 7.37
C ASP A 299 -6.94 1.63 6.96
N ARG A 300 -6.31 2.00 5.86
CA ARG A 300 -6.42 3.33 5.27
C ARG A 300 -7.82 3.64 4.75
N LYS A 301 -8.53 2.60 4.31
CA LYS A 301 -9.82 2.73 3.60
C LYS A 301 -11.01 2.52 4.50
N SER A 302 -10.87 1.70 5.54
CA SER A 302 -11.96 1.43 6.45
C SER A 302 -11.90 2.40 7.61
N VAL A 303 -12.88 3.23 7.67
CA VAL A 303 -13.17 3.95 8.87
C VAL A 303 -14.61 3.66 9.23
N VAL A 304 -14.70 2.90 10.22
CA VAL A 304 -15.91 2.83 11.02
C VAL A 304 -15.76 3.83 12.15
#